data_274f06c65ffe08eb318b838dade9309e
#
_entry.id   274f06c65ffe08eb318b838dade9309e
#
_cell.length_a   1.000
_cell.length_b   1.000
_cell.length_c   1.000
_cell.angle_alpha   90.00
_cell.angle_beta   90.00
_cell.angle_gamma   90.00
#
_symmetry.space_group_name_H-M   'P 1'
#
loop_
_entity.id
_entity.type
_entity.pdbx_description
1 polymer ?
#
loop_
_entity_poly.entity_id
_entity_poly.type
_entity_poly.pdbx_seq_one_letter_code
_entity_poly.pdbx_strand_id
1 'polypeptide(L)'
;MVGPIVMAIAKNKEILLVGRIITGVGIGLASVSVPMYIGEAAPSTYRGFLVTCYQLAITFGIFFAACICGLFSNVEPNGWKYMLGLAGVPAFIQFVGVMFIPESPRWLVSKGKINKAQEVLSRIRRETSMNPEEELKSIISSLEEEKSCLNTFSTVRLLIRTSSSRKPLILGCLLQMFQQAAGINTVMYYSATILTLAGFSDPSQAIWISAFVAFVNFICTFIAFPLVERMGRRILVLVSLIGIIISLLLLGIGFQTTDIDKGDSSWIVVIGLCLYLFFFAPGMGPMPWTINSEIHPNWSRSFSQSITTSTNWAFNLLISMTFLSLTEVITEQVS
;
A
#
# COMPACT_ATOMS: atom_id res chain seq x y z
N MET A 1 -10.06 12.32 8.24
CA MET A 1 -10.26 13.79 8.40
C MET A 1 -9.87 14.30 9.79
N VAL A 2 -10.40 13.75 10.87
CA VAL A 2 -10.15 14.25 12.23
C VAL A 2 -8.65 14.27 12.58
N GLY A 3 -7.91 13.22 12.25
CA GLY A 3 -6.47 13.11 12.57
C GLY A 3 -5.60 14.25 12.02
N PRO A 4 -5.65 14.58 10.71
CA PRO A 4 -4.92 15.72 10.15
C PRO A 4 -5.27 17.06 10.80
N ILE A 5 -6.53 17.28 11.15
CA ILE A 5 -6.96 18.50 11.85
C ILE A 5 -6.32 18.56 13.25
N VAL A 6 -6.36 17.46 14.00
CA VAL A 6 -5.74 17.37 15.33
C VAL A 6 -4.23 17.62 15.24
N MET A 7 -3.55 17.07 14.22
CA MET A 7 -2.12 17.30 14.00
C MET A 7 -1.82 18.76 13.64
N ALA A 8 -2.65 19.41 12.83
CA ALA A 8 -2.45 20.82 12.44
C ALA A 8 -2.55 21.80 13.61
N ILE A 9 -3.43 21.53 14.59
CA ILE A 9 -3.62 22.36 15.79
C ILE A 9 -2.75 21.93 16.96
N ALA A 10 -1.90 20.90 16.79
CA ALA A 10 -1.07 20.36 17.85
C ALA A 10 -0.09 21.42 18.40
N LYS A 11 -0.10 21.61 19.72
CA LYS A 11 0.86 22.45 20.45
C LYS A 11 1.95 21.63 21.12
N ASN A 12 1.67 20.38 21.44
CA ASN A 12 2.53 19.46 22.17
C ASN A 12 2.70 18.16 21.42
N LYS A 13 3.79 17.41 21.72
CA LYS A 13 4.10 16.09 21.14
C LYS A 13 2.97 15.08 21.37
N GLU A 14 2.29 15.16 22.51
CA GLU A 14 1.20 14.25 22.89
C GLU A 14 -0.02 14.40 21.96
N ILE A 15 -0.42 15.64 21.68
CA ILE A 15 -1.55 15.92 20.75
C ILE A 15 -1.21 15.47 19.32
N LEU A 16 0.05 15.66 18.92
CA LEU A 16 0.55 15.18 17.65
C LEU A 16 0.47 13.65 17.56
N LEU A 17 0.87 12.94 18.63
CA LEU A 17 0.78 11.48 18.71
C LEU A 17 -0.67 11.00 18.61
N VAL A 18 -1.60 11.62 19.33
CA VAL A 18 -3.02 11.31 19.24
C VAL A 18 -3.55 11.51 17.81
N GLY A 19 -3.20 12.61 17.16
CA GLY A 19 -3.56 12.85 15.76
C GLY A 19 -3.01 11.80 14.81
N ARG A 20 -1.77 11.32 15.02
CA ARG A 20 -1.17 10.22 14.26
C ARG A 20 -1.88 8.89 14.46
N ILE A 21 -2.25 8.56 15.71
CA ILE A 21 -3.01 7.34 16.02
C ILE A 21 -4.37 7.35 15.29
N ILE A 22 -5.11 8.46 15.38
CA ILE A 22 -6.40 8.60 14.70
C ILE A 22 -6.24 8.46 13.19
N THR A 23 -5.22 9.09 12.61
CA THR A 23 -4.91 8.96 11.17
C THR A 23 -4.58 7.53 10.81
N GLY A 24 -3.75 6.85 11.63
CA GLY A 24 -3.36 5.45 11.42
C GLY A 24 -4.55 4.49 11.42
N VAL A 25 -5.50 4.65 12.35
CA VAL A 25 -6.75 3.88 12.36
C VAL A 25 -7.53 4.10 11.06
N GLY A 26 -7.64 5.34 10.58
CA GLY A 26 -8.31 5.65 9.31
C GLY A 26 -7.63 5.00 8.11
N ILE A 27 -6.30 5.04 8.04
CA ILE A 27 -5.51 4.40 6.97
C ILE A 27 -5.66 2.86 7.03
N GLY A 28 -5.61 2.28 8.23
CA GLY A 28 -5.80 0.84 8.42
C GLY A 28 -7.14 0.35 7.92
N LEU A 29 -8.22 1.06 8.24
CA LEU A 29 -9.57 0.75 7.74
C LEU A 29 -9.65 0.89 6.22
N ALA A 30 -9.10 1.95 5.64
CA ALA A 30 -9.10 2.19 4.21
C ALA A 30 -8.31 1.11 3.45
N SER A 31 -7.16 0.67 3.97
CA SER A 31 -6.31 -0.34 3.34
C SER A 31 -6.96 -1.72 3.21
N VAL A 32 -7.93 -2.05 4.07
CA VAL A 32 -8.74 -3.26 3.96
C VAL A 32 -9.97 -3.02 3.10
N SER A 33 -10.69 -1.93 3.33
CA SER A 33 -12.00 -1.68 2.72
C SER A 33 -11.91 -1.43 1.22
N VAL A 34 -10.90 -0.68 0.75
CA VAL A 34 -10.80 -0.30 -0.67
C VAL A 34 -10.52 -1.50 -1.58
N PRO A 35 -9.48 -2.35 -1.34
CA PRO A 35 -9.27 -3.53 -2.16
C PRO A 35 -10.41 -4.54 -2.07
N MET A 36 -11.08 -4.65 -0.90
CA MET A 36 -12.22 -5.51 -0.71
C MET A 36 -13.42 -5.03 -1.55
N TYR A 37 -13.74 -3.73 -1.50
CA TYR A 37 -14.81 -3.14 -2.32
C TYR A 37 -14.53 -3.34 -3.82
N ILE A 38 -13.31 -3.10 -4.27
CA ILE A 38 -12.90 -3.36 -5.66
C ILE A 38 -13.09 -4.84 -6.01
N GLY A 39 -12.67 -5.74 -5.12
CA GLY A 39 -12.82 -7.19 -5.31
C GLY A 39 -14.26 -7.66 -5.43
N GLU A 40 -15.21 -6.98 -4.77
CA GLU A 40 -16.64 -7.31 -4.77
C GLU A 40 -17.44 -6.61 -5.89
N ALA A 41 -17.11 -5.36 -6.20
CA ALA A 41 -17.84 -4.54 -7.16
C ALA A 41 -17.31 -4.69 -8.61
N ALA A 42 -16.01 -4.94 -8.77
CA ALA A 42 -15.38 -5.00 -10.08
C ALA A 42 -15.66 -6.32 -10.83
N PRO A 43 -15.92 -6.27 -12.15
CA PRO A 43 -15.90 -7.46 -12.99
C PRO A 43 -14.58 -8.20 -12.90
N SER A 44 -14.60 -9.54 -12.98
CA SER A 44 -13.38 -10.36 -12.90
C SER A 44 -12.31 -9.95 -13.91
N THR A 45 -12.73 -9.52 -15.10
CA THR A 45 -11.85 -9.07 -16.19
C THR A 45 -11.04 -7.81 -15.83
N TYR A 46 -11.63 -6.86 -15.11
CA TYR A 46 -11.00 -5.57 -14.78
C TYR A 46 -10.47 -5.50 -13.35
N ARG A 47 -10.62 -6.54 -12.54
CA ARG A 47 -10.25 -6.54 -11.13
C ARG A 47 -8.76 -6.25 -10.92
N GLY A 48 -7.89 -6.93 -11.64
CA GLY A 48 -6.43 -6.72 -11.58
C GLY A 48 -6.03 -5.30 -11.96
N PHE A 49 -6.64 -4.76 -13.02
CA PHE A 49 -6.43 -3.37 -13.44
C PHE A 49 -6.83 -2.38 -12.33
N LEU A 50 -8.01 -2.53 -11.72
CA LEU A 50 -8.49 -1.62 -10.68
C LEU A 50 -7.67 -1.71 -9.38
N VAL A 51 -7.16 -2.90 -9.02
CA VAL A 51 -6.20 -3.04 -7.90
C VAL A 51 -4.87 -2.36 -8.21
N THR A 52 -4.44 -2.38 -9.47
CA THR A 52 -3.24 -1.63 -9.89
C THR A 52 -3.51 -0.11 -9.85
N CYS A 53 -4.70 0.36 -10.22
CA CYS A 53 -5.12 1.75 -10.04
C CYS A 53 -5.09 2.19 -8.57
N TYR A 54 -5.50 1.31 -7.65
CA TYR A 54 -5.37 1.57 -6.22
C TYR A 54 -3.91 1.78 -5.80
N GLN A 55 -2.99 0.94 -6.25
CA GLN A 55 -1.56 1.10 -5.99
C GLN A 55 -1.01 2.40 -6.61
N LEU A 56 -1.46 2.76 -7.82
CA LEU A 56 -1.08 4.00 -8.47
C LEU A 56 -1.52 5.23 -7.66
N ALA A 57 -2.74 5.20 -7.13
CA ALA A 57 -3.23 6.29 -6.28
C ALA A 57 -2.41 6.43 -4.97
N ILE A 58 -1.92 5.32 -4.40
CA ILE A 58 -1.02 5.35 -3.24
C ILE A 58 0.29 6.04 -3.60
N THR A 59 0.96 5.62 -4.69
CA THR A 59 2.25 6.19 -5.09
C THR A 59 2.13 7.65 -5.52
N PHE A 60 1.03 8.03 -6.16
CA PHE A 60 0.70 9.43 -6.43
C PHE A 60 0.56 10.24 -5.14
N GLY A 61 -0.16 9.70 -4.14
CA GLY A 61 -0.32 10.36 -2.84
C GLY A 61 1.01 10.58 -2.11
N ILE A 62 1.92 9.60 -2.17
CA ILE A 62 3.27 9.71 -1.59
C ILE A 62 4.07 10.81 -2.30
N PHE A 63 4.07 10.83 -3.63
CA PHE A 63 4.72 11.88 -4.42
C PHE A 63 4.17 13.27 -4.10
N PHE A 64 2.84 13.40 -4.08
CA PHE A 64 2.18 14.67 -3.79
C PHE A 64 2.49 15.17 -2.37
N ALA A 65 2.49 14.27 -1.38
CA ALA A 65 2.88 14.59 0.00
C ALA A 65 4.34 15.04 0.08
N ALA A 66 5.26 14.39 -0.63
CA ALA A 66 6.67 14.78 -0.67
C ALA A 66 6.86 16.18 -1.29
N CYS A 67 6.12 16.53 -2.35
CA CYS A 67 6.11 17.88 -2.91
C CYS A 67 5.61 18.93 -1.90
N ILE A 68 4.53 18.62 -1.16
CA ILE A 68 4.05 19.50 -0.09
C ILE A 68 5.12 19.68 0.99
N CYS A 69 5.80 18.61 1.41
CA CYS A 69 6.92 18.71 2.34
C CYS A 69 8.02 19.63 1.83
N GLY A 70 8.38 19.53 0.54
CA GLY A 70 9.35 20.41 -0.09
C GLY A 70 8.93 21.89 -0.09
N LEU A 71 7.68 22.18 -0.45
CA LEU A 71 7.15 23.54 -0.50
C LEU A 71 7.12 24.22 0.88
N PHE A 72 6.83 23.49 1.94
CA PHE A 72 6.71 24.04 3.30
C PHE A 72 7.98 23.83 4.14
N SER A 73 9.05 23.25 3.60
CA SER A 73 10.31 22.97 4.33
C SER A 73 10.96 24.23 4.88
N ASN A 74 10.84 25.36 4.17
CA ASN A 74 11.47 26.65 4.54
C ASN A 74 10.53 27.57 5.32
N VAL A 75 9.30 27.11 5.65
CA VAL A 75 8.32 27.94 6.38
C VAL A 75 8.49 27.73 7.90
N GLU A 76 9.28 28.56 8.54
CA GLU A 76 9.46 28.55 9.98
C GLU A 76 8.50 29.54 10.68
N PRO A 77 8.01 29.23 11.89
CA PRO A 77 8.17 27.98 12.68
C PRO A 77 7.05 26.95 12.47
N ASN A 78 6.06 27.20 11.62
CA ASN A 78 4.80 26.44 11.54
C ASN A 78 4.69 25.54 10.29
N GLY A 79 5.71 25.42 9.45
CA GLY A 79 5.68 24.64 8.20
C GLY A 79 5.18 23.22 8.39
N TRP A 80 5.64 22.52 9.42
CA TRP A 80 5.22 21.16 9.74
C TRP A 80 3.71 21.00 10.01
N LYS A 81 3.06 22.07 10.55
CA LYS A 81 1.60 22.06 10.78
C LYS A 81 0.83 22.08 9.47
N TYR A 82 1.31 22.88 8.50
CA TYR A 82 0.72 22.93 7.16
C TYR A 82 0.93 21.61 6.42
N MET A 83 2.13 21.02 6.50
CA MET A 83 2.43 19.72 5.89
C MET A 83 1.45 18.64 6.39
N LEU A 84 1.25 18.54 7.70
CA LEU A 84 0.37 17.54 8.31
C LEU A 84 -1.12 17.88 8.14
N GLY A 85 -1.48 19.16 8.20
CA GLY A 85 -2.87 19.62 8.06
C GLY A 85 -3.43 19.43 6.65
N LEU A 86 -2.61 19.68 5.62
CA LEU A 86 -2.99 19.52 4.22
C LEU A 86 -3.37 18.08 3.85
N ALA A 87 -2.92 17.07 4.62
CA ALA A 87 -3.40 15.71 4.48
C ALA A 87 -4.93 15.56 4.71
N GLY A 88 -5.57 16.57 5.34
CA GLY A 88 -7.01 16.65 5.48
C GLY A 88 -7.74 16.87 4.15
N VAL A 89 -7.10 17.51 3.16
CA VAL A 89 -7.73 17.83 1.86
C VAL A 89 -8.06 16.55 1.06
N PRO A 90 -7.11 15.64 0.78
CA PRO A 90 -7.43 14.39 0.11
C PRO A 90 -8.41 13.53 0.92
N ALA A 91 -8.33 13.54 2.26
CA ALA A 91 -9.28 12.85 3.11
C ALA A 91 -10.71 13.43 3.01
N PHE A 92 -10.84 14.74 2.81
CA PHE A 92 -12.14 15.39 2.56
C PHE A 92 -12.69 15.00 1.19
N ILE A 93 -11.86 15.05 0.14
CA ILE A 93 -12.26 14.65 -1.22
C ILE A 93 -12.72 13.18 -1.22
N GLN A 94 -11.99 12.30 -0.53
CA GLN A 94 -12.36 10.89 -0.38
C GLN A 94 -13.69 10.74 0.36
N PHE A 95 -13.91 11.49 1.45
CA PHE A 95 -15.16 11.45 2.21
C PHE A 95 -16.36 11.83 1.35
N VAL A 96 -16.24 12.91 0.58
CA VAL A 96 -17.29 13.33 -0.36
C VAL A 96 -17.48 12.30 -1.46
N GLY A 97 -16.39 11.78 -2.05
CA GLY A 97 -16.45 10.78 -3.12
C GLY A 97 -17.16 9.49 -2.71
N VAL A 98 -16.90 9.01 -1.49
CA VAL A 98 -17.55 7.77 -0.98
C VAL A 98 -19.06 7.91 -0.85
N MET A 99 -19.60 9.12 -0.64
CA MET A 99 -21.07 9.34 -0.59
C MET A 99 -21.77 9.06 -1.94
N PHE A 100 -21.05 9.11 -3.05
CA PHE A 100 -21.59 8.86 -4.39
C PHE A 100 -21.37 7.40 -4.87
N ILE A 101 -20.56 6.62 -4.16
CA ILE A 101 -20.29 5.23 -4.51
C ILE A 101 -21.44 4.36 -4.00
N PRO A 102 -22.02 3.45 -4.84
CA PRO A 102 -23.05 2.53 -4.40
C PRO A 102 -22.49 1.50 -3.40
N GLU A 103 -23.36 0.96 -2.57
CA GLU A 103 -23.02 -0.13 -1.66
C GLU A 103 -22.58 -1.38 -2.41
N SER A 104 -21.73 -2.22 -1.79
CA SER A 104 -21.31 -3.48 -2.40
C SER A 104 -22.53 -4.39 -2.65
N PRO A 105 -22.66 -4.97 -3.88
CA PRO A 105 -23.73 -5.94 -4.17
C PRO A 105 -23.73 -7.11 -3.21
N ARG A 106 -22.56 -7.61 -2.83
CA ARG A 106 -22.40 -8.72 -1.88
C ARG A 106 -22.90 -8.34 -0.48
N TRP A 107 -22.57 -7.15 -0.02
CA TRP A 107 -23.07 -6.64 1.26
C TRP A 107 -24.59 -6.46 1.25
N LEU A 108 -25.17 -5.94 0.17
CA LEU A 108 -26.63 -5.79 0.03
C LEU A 108 -27.34 -7.14 0.11
N VAL A 109 -26.84 -8.18 -0.55
CA VAL A 109 -27.37 -9.54 -0.47
C VAL A 109 -27.24 -10.09 0.95
N SER A 110 -26.11 -9.89 1.62
CA SER A 110 -25.91 -10.34 3.01
C SER A 110 -26.92 -9.75 4.00
N LYS A 111 -27.40 -8.52 3.69
CA LYS A 111 -28.47 -7.82 4.44
C LYS A 111 -29.88 -8.12 3.94
N GLY A 112 -30.07 -9.08 3.02
CA GLY A 112 -31.38 -9.45 2.47
C GLY A 112 -31.97 -8.43 1.49
N LYS A 113 -31.22 -7.40 1.05
CA LYS A 113 -31.70 -6.35 0.15
C LYS A 113 -31.45 -6.76 -1.32
N ILE A 114 -32.03 -7.90 -1.75
CA ILE A 114 -31.77 -8.52 -3.06
C ILE A 114 -32.13 -7.58 -4.22
N ASN A 115 -33.28 -6.89 -4.16
CA ASN A 115 -33.72 -5.98 -5.22
C ASN A 115 -32.73 -4.80 -5.42
N LYS A 116 -32.20 -4.24 -4.32
CA LYS A 116 -31.17 -3.19 -4.42
C LYS A 116 -29.85 -3.74 -4.96
N ALA A 117 -29.48 -4.96 -4.59
CA ALA A 117 -28.27 -5.59 -5.14
C ALA A 117 -28.38 -5.80 -6.65
N GLN A 118 -29.54 -6.20 -7.15
CA GLN A 118 -29.80 -6.35 -8.59
C GLN A 118 -29.75 -5.01 -9.32
N GLU A 119 -30.33 -3.95 -8.75
CA GLU A 119 -30.27 -2.60 -9.29
C GLU A 119 -28.82 -2.10 -9.39
N VAL A 120 -28.03 -2.25 -8.32
CA VAL A 120 -26.61 -1.86 -8.32
C VAL A 120 -25.82 -2.69 -9.33
N LEU A 121 -26.01 -4.01 -9.39
CA LEU A 121 -25.35 -4.87 -10.38
C LEU A 121 -25.70 -4.45 -11.80
N SER A 122 -26.97 -4.22 -12.11
CA SER A 122 -27.39 -3.78 -13.44
C SER A 122 -26.79 -2.44 -13.83
N ARG A 123 -26.62 -1.52 -12.84
CA ARG A 123 -25.97 -0.22 -13.06
C ARG A 123 -24.47 -0.35 -13.32
N ILE A 124 -23.76 -1.19 -12.55
CA ILE A 124 -22.31 -1.37 -12.67
C ILE A 124 -21.96 -2.21 -13.91
N ARG A 125 -22.84 -3.14 -14.33
CA ARG A 125 -22.63 -4.05 -15.48
C ARG A 125 -23.21 -3.54 -16.78
N ARG A 126 -23.74 -2.32 -16.82
CA ARG A 126 -24.48 -1.77 -17.96
C ARG A 126 -23.72 -1.81 -19.29
N GLU A 127 -22.39 -1.73 -19.22
CA GLU A 127 -21.51 -1.76 -20.40
C GLU A 127 -20.75 -3.09 -20.56
N THR A 128 -21.05 -4.08 -19.70
CA THR A 128 -20.34 -5.36 -19.71
C THR A 128 -21.29 -6.45 -20.23
N SER A 129 -20.79 -7.39 -21.02
CA SER A 129 -21.57 -8.52 -21.56
C SER A 129 -22.00 -9.57 -20.51
N MET A 130 -21.72 -9.35 -19.24
CA MET A 130 -22.09 -10.24 -18.13
C MET A 130 -23.58 -10.06 -17.75
N ASN A 131 -24.27 -11.19 -17.59
CA ASN A 131 -25.66 -11.19 -17.15
C ASN A 131 -25.74 -10.88 -15.63
N PRO A 132 -26.33 -9.74 -15.21
CA PRO A 132 -26.42 -9.39 -13.80
C PRO A 132 -27.20 -10.39 -12.94
N GLU A 133 -28.14 -11.13 -13.54
CA GLU A 133 -28.96 -12.12 -12.81
C GLU A 133 -28.16 -13.38 -12.48
N GLU A 134 -27.29 -13.83 -13.36
CA GLU A 134 -26.42 -14.99 -13.11
C GLU A 134 -25.36 -14.65 -12.06
N GLU A 135 -24.80 -13.44 -12.11
CA GLU A 135 -23.87 -12.97 -11.10
C GLU A 135 -24.56 -12.85 -9.74
N LEU A 136 -25.78 -12.34 -9.69
CA LEU A 136 -26.56 -12.26 -8.44
C LEU A 136 -26.81 -13.64 -7.83
N LYS A 137 -27.17 -14.63 -8.64
CA LYS A 137 -27.36 -16.03 -8.19
C LYS A 137 -26.04 -16.59 -7.63
N SER A 138 -24.94 -16.35 -8.30
CA SER A 138 -23.60 -16.76 -7.83
C SER A 138 -23.22 -16.11 -6.49
N ILE A 139 -23.56 -14.83 -6.29
CA ILE A 139 -23.34 -14.14 -5.02
C ILE A 139 -24.20 -14.75 -3.90
N ILE A 140 -25.49 -15.05 -4.18
CA ILE A 140 -26.39 -15.64 -3.21
C ILE A 140 -25.88 -17.03 -2.79
N SER A 141 -25.55 -17.91 -3.73
CA SER A 141 -25.02 -19.24 -3.42
C SER A 141 -23.73 -19.19 -2.61
N SER A 142 -22.80 -18.28 -2.95
CA SER A 142 -21.55 -18.12 -2.19
C SER A 142 -21.77 -17.62 -0.76
N LEU A 143 -22.79 -16.79 -0.53
CA LEU A 143 -23.14 -16.30 0.80
C LEU A 143 -23.90 -17.34 1.63
N GLU A 144 -24.65 -18.23 1.01
CA GLU A 144 -25.28 -19.37 1.69
C GLU A 144 -24.24 -20.37 2.18
N GLU A 145 -23.20 -20.65 1.36
CA GLU A 145 -22.05 -21.44 1.78
C GLU A 145 -21.31 -20.77 2.95
N GLU A 146 -21.13 -19.45 2.93
CA GLU A 146 -20.49 -18.69 4.00
C GLU A 146 -21.32 -18.71 5.30
N LYS A 147 -22.64 -18.59 5.20
CA LYS A 147 -23.55 -18.64 6.35
C LYS A 147 -23.57 -20.01 7.05
N SER A 148 -23.30 -21.09 6.34
CA SER A 148 -23.15 -22.42 6.95
C SER A 148 -21.93 -22.54 7.86
N CYS A 149 -20.98 -21.57 7.77
CA CYS A 149 -19.76 -21.47 8.57
C CYS A 149 -19.87 -20.45 9.72
N LEU A 150 -21.02 -20.29 10.34
CA LEU A 150 -21.58 -19.14 11.09
C LEU A 150 -20.91 -18.65 12.37
N ASN A 151 -19.73 -19.08 12.76
CA ASN A 151 -18.99 -18.47 13.89
C ASN A 151 -17.60 -18.04 13.47
N THR A 152 -17.23 -16.79 13.75
CA THR A 152 -15.87 -16.28 13.48
C THR A 152 -14.79 -17.26 13.97
N PHE A 153 -15.01 -17.89 15.09
CA PHE A 153 -14.10 -18.91 15.65
C PHE A 153 -14.09 -20.21 14.82
N SER A 154 -15.23 -20.62 14.30
CA SER A 154 -15.33 -21.78 13.41
C SER A 154 -14.74 -21.49 12.03
N THR A 155 -14.86 -20.27 11.54
CA THR A 155 -14.25 -19.82 10.27
C THR A 155 -12.72 -19.85 10.36
N VAL A 156 -12.13 -19.33 11.45
CA VAL A 156 -10.68 -19.40 11.69
C VAL A 156 -10.21 -20.87 11.76
N ARG A 157 -10.95 -21.70 12.52
CA ARG A 157 -10.62 -23.12 12.65
C ARG A 157 -10.72 -23.86 11.31
N LEU A 158 -11.72 -23.54 10.51
CA LEU A 158 -11.94 -24.13 9.19
C LEU A 158 -10.83 -23.69 8.21
N LEU A 159 -10.46 -22.41 8.22
CA LEU A 159 -9.35 -21.87 7.43
C LEU A 159 -8.03 -22.60 7.71
N ILE A 160 -7.74 -22.84 8.98
CA ILE A 160 -6.49 -23.52 9.39
C ILE A 160 -6.54 -25.02 9.08
N ARG A 161 -7.70 -25.67 9.25
CA ARG A 161 -7.86 -27.12 9.03
C ARG A 161 -7.93 -27.49 7.56
N THR A 162 -8.56 -26.68 6.72
CA THR A 162 -8.78 -26.97 5.31
C THR A 162 -7.55 -26.63 4.48
N SER A 163 -6.88 -27.62 3.92
CA SER A 163 -5.66 -27.43 3.11
C SER A 163 -5.86 -26.50 1.92
N SER A 164 -7.06 -26.50 1.33
CA SER A 164 -7.45 -25.63 0.21
C SER A 164 -7.45 -24.14 0.56
N SER A 165 -7.70 -23.78 1.83
CA SER A 165 -7.73 -22.39 2.30
C SER A 165 -6.45 -22.00 3.01
N ARG A 166 -5.81 -22.94 3.73
CA ARG A 166 -4.59 -22.71 4.50
C ARG A 166 -3.41 -22.34 3.62
N LYS A 167 -3.19 -23.07 2.49
CA LYS A 167 -2.07 -22.81 1.58
C LYS A 167 -2.13 -21.40 0.96
N PRO A 168 -3.28 -20.94 0.39
CA PRO A 168 -3.41 -19.57 -0.07
C PRO A 168 -3.20 -18.53 1.02
N LEU A 169 -3.72 -18.77 2.24
CA LEU A 169 -3.55 -17.84 3.35
C LEU A 169 -2.07 -17.68 3.75
N ILE A 170 -1.34 -18.78 3.90
CA ILE A 170 0.10 -18.73 4.20
C ILE A 170 0.85 -18.01 3.10
N LEU A 171 0.58 -18.35 1.83
CA LEU A 171 1.21 -17.69 0.68
C LEU A 171 0.93 -16.18 0.69
N GLY A 172 -0.32 -15.78 0.94
CA GLY A 172 -0.71 -14.39 1.02
C GLY A 172 -0.02 -13.63 2.15
N CYS A 173 0.06 -14.21 3.34
CA CYS A 173 0.80 -13.62 4.47
C CYS A 173 2.30 -13.49 4.16
N LEU A 174 2.92 -14.51 3.58
CA LEU A 174 4.33 -14.47 3.19
C LEU A 174 4.61 -13.40 2.13
N LEU A 175 3.76 -13.26 1.12
CA LEU A 175 3.90 -12.22 0.11
C LEU A 175 3.84 -10.81 0.74
N GLN A 176 2.91 -10.58 1.66
CA GLN A 176 2.79 -9.30 2.36
C GLN A 176 3.97 -9.04 3.30
N MET A 177 4.45 -10.08 3.99
CA MET A 177 5.65 -10.00 4.82
C MET A 177 6.88 -9.64 3.98
N PHE A 178 7.13 -10.38 2.89
CA PHE A 178 8.30 -10.13 2.03
C PHE A 178 8.22 -8.79 1.31
N GLN A 179 7.03 -8.28 0.98
CA GLN A 179 6.85 -6.92 0.46
C GLN A 179 7.40 -5.88 1.44
N GLN A 180 7.12 -6.02 2.73
CA GLN A 180 7.63 -5.12 3.75
C GLN A 180 9.12 -5.34 4.03
N ALA A 181 9.55 -6.61 4.09
CA ALA A 181 10.95 -6.98 4.27
C ALA A 181 11.86 -6.48 3.13
N ALA A 182 11.32 -6.27 1.93
CA ALA A 182 12.05 -5.62 0.84
C ALA A 182 12.40 -4.14 1.12
N GLY A 183 11.83 -3.51 2.16
CA GLY A 183 12.24 -2.19 2.65
C GLY A 183 11.56 -1.00 1.98
N ILE A 184 10.47 -1.18 1.23
CA ILE A 184 9.82 -0.07 0.50
C ILE A 184 9.42 1.08 1.41
N ASN A 185 8.80 0.78 2.55
CA ASN A 185 8.35 1.82 3.46
C ASN A 185 9.53 2.49 4.19
N THR A 186 10.61 1.77 4.44
CA THR A 186 11.86 2.35 4.93
C THR A 186 12.41 3.36 3.93
N VAL A 187 12.50 2.99 2.65
CA VAL A 187 12.95 3.91 1.59
C VAL A 187 12.03 5.12 1.50
N MET A 188 10.69 4.95 1.56
CA MET A 188 9.76 6.07 1.42
C MET A 188 9.71 6.99 2.65
N TYR A 189 9.75 6.41 3.88
CA TYR A 189 9.62 7.19 5.12
C TYR A 189 10.92 7.89 5.51
N TYR A 190 12.05 7.27 5.22
CA TYR A 190 13.37 7.75 5.63
C TYR A 190 14.25 8.21 4.46
N SER A 191 13.66 8.42 3.27
CA SER A 191 14.41 8.84 2.07
C SER A 191 15.26 10.08 2.30
N ALA A 192 14.70 11.12 2.95
CA ALA A 192 15.47 12.32 3.28
C ALA A 192 16.61 12.03 4.26
N THR A 193 16.39 11.21 5.29
CA THR A 193 17.43 10.78 6.23
C THR A 193 18.51 9.96 5.54
N ILE A 194 18.13 9.03 4.67
CA ILE A 194 19.06 8.22 3.87
C ILE A 194 19.94 9.11 3.00
N LEU A 195 19.36 10.14 2.37
CA LEU A 195 20.09 11.10 1.56
C LEU A 195 21.03 12.00 2.38
N THR A 196 20.60 12.39 3.58
CA THR A 196 21.48 13.15 4.50
C THR A 196 22.68 12.31 4.94
N LEU A 197 22.46 11.03 5.26
CA LEU A 197 23.55 10.08 5.56
C LEU A 197 24.47 9.84 4.35
N ALA A 198 23.93 9.91 3.14
CA ALA A 198 24.70 9.81 1.91
C ALA A 198 25.49 11.07 1.55
N GLY A 199 25.49 12.12 2.40
CA GLY A 199 26.35 13.31 2.24
C GLY A 199 25.65 14.56 1.70
N PHE A 200 24.34 14.56 1.50
CA PHE A 200 23.59 15.78 1.17
C PHE A 200 23.39 16.63 2.43
N SER A 201 24.19 17.70 2.57
CA SER A 201 24.24 18.53 3.77
C SER A 201 23.04 19.47 3.94
N ASP A 202 22.40 19.85 2.83
CA ASP A 202 21.25 20.75 2.84
C ASP A 202 19.93 19.97 3.02
N PRO A 203 19.21 20.15 4.14
CA PRO A 203 17.94 19.48 4.39
C PRO A 203 16.87 19.74 3.31
N SER A 204 16.84 20.96 2.75
CA SER A 204 15.89 21.31 1.70
C SER A 204 16.19 20.53 0.42
N GLN A 205 17.45 20.39 0.06
CA GLN A 205 17.88 19.60 -1.10
C GLN A 205 17.53 18.12 -0.91
N ALA A 206 17.78 17.55 0.26
CA ALA A 206 17.43 16.16 0.58
C ALA A 206 15.91 15.89 0.44
N ILE A 207 15.06 16.82 0.88
CA ILE A 207 13.60 16.73 0.74
C ILE A 207 13.19 16.75 -0.73
N TRP A 208 13.75 17.64 -1.56
CA TRP A 208 13.43 17.72 -2.98
C TRP A 208 13.91 16.48 -3.75
N ILE A 209 15.09 15.94 -3.42
CA ILE A 209 15.56 14.67 -4.00
C ILE A 209 14.65 13.52 -3.57
N SER A 210 14.16 13.51 -2.33
CA SER A 210 13.15 12.53 -1.87
C SER A 210 11.85 12.65 -2.66
N ALA A 211 11.41 13.85 -2.99
CA ALA A 211 10.25 14.07 -3.84
C ALA A 211 10.47 13.54 -5.26
N PHE A 212 11.68 13.72 -5.81
CA PHE A 212 12.05 13.13 -7.09
C PHE A 212 12.05 11.59 -7.04
N VAL A 213 12.58 10.99 -5.98
CA VAL A 213 12.55 9.54 -5.77
C VAL A 213 11.10 9.03 -5.70
N ALA A 214 10.21 9.73 -5.00
CA ALA A 214 8.79 9.42 -4.95
C ALA A 214 8.11 9.58 -6.33
N PHE A 215 8.51 10.57 -7.13
CA PHE A 215 8.04 10.73 -8.50
C PHE A 215 8.45 9.55 -9.39
N VAL A 216 9.69 9.09 -9.28
CA VAL A 216 10.17 7.88 -9.99
C VAL A 216 9.31 6.68 -9.63
N ASN A 217 8.99 6.47 -8.33
CA ASN A 217 8.10 5.40 -7.88
C ASN A 217 6.72 5.50 -8.55
N PHE A 218 6.14 6.69 -8.59
CA PHE A 218 4.85 6.93 -9.23
C PHE A 218 4.89 6.60 -10.72
N ILE A 219 5.87 7.10 -11.46
CA ILE A 219 6.03 6.83 -12.90
C ILE A 219 6.26 5.34 -13.16
N CYS A 220 7.13 4.69 -12.38
CA CYS A 220 7.39 3.25 -12.54
C CYS A 220 6.16 2.39 -12.25
N THR A 221 5.24 2.86 -11.40
CA THR A 221 3.96 2.18 -11.18
C THR A 221 3.08 2.16 -12.43
N PHE A 222 3.14 3.17 -13.31
CA PHE A 222 2.45 3.12 -14.61
C PHE A 222 2.93 1.97 -15.50
N ILE A 223 4.23 1.64 -15.43
CA ILE A 223 4.80 0.53 -16.20
C ILE A 223 4.19 -0.82 -15.76
N ALA A 224 3.65 -0.90 -14.54
CA ALA A 224 2.98 -2.10 -14.05
C ALA A 224 1.77 -2.50 -14.91
N PHE A 225 0.97 -1.54 -15.40
CA PHE A 225 -0.27 -1.84 -16.13
C PHE A 225 -0.08 -2.79 -17.31
N PRO A 226 0.72 -2.46 -18.32
CA PRO A 226 0.92 -3.35 -19.46
C PRO A 226 1.72 -4.62 -19.08
N LEU A 227 2.59 -4.57 -18.08
CA LEU A 227 3.40 -5.71 -17.68
C LEU A 227 2.57 -6.78 -16.97
N VAL A 228 1.64 -6.40 -16.11
CA VAL A 228 0.78 -7.33 -15.36
C VAL A 228 -0.03 -8.22 -16.29
N GLU A 229 -0.54 -7.65 -17.39
CA GLU A 229 -1.35 -8.38 -18.36
C GLU A 229 -0.49 -9.27 -19.28
N ARG A 230 0.71 -8.81 -19.66
CA ARG A 230 1.58 -9.49 -20.61
C ARG A 230 2.46 -10.58 -20.01
N MET A 231 3.08 -10.32 -18.88
CA MET A 231 4.10 -11.22 -18.28
C MET A 231 3.52 -12.21 -17.28
N GLY A 232 2.34 -11.93 -16.72
CA GLY A 232 1.77 -12.72 -15.64
C GLY A 232 2.42 -12.44 -14.26
N ARG A 233 1.68 -12.78 -13.20
CA ARG A 233 1.99 -12.37 -11.82
C ARG A 233 3.30 -12.94 -11.31
N ARG A 234 3.58 -14.23 -11.59
CA ARG A 234 4.77 -14.94 -11.08
C ARG A 234 6.08 -14.39 -11.64
N ILE A 235 6.13 -14.21 -12.96
CA ILE A 235 7.36 -13.74 -13.64
C ILE A 235 7.68 -12.33 -13.18
N LEU A 236 6.65 -11.47 -13.07
CA LEU A 236 6.80 -10.09 -12.66
C LEU A 236 7.35 -9.96 -11.24
N VAL A 237 6.87 -10.79 -10.30
CA VAL A 237 7.41 -10.84 -8.93
C VAL A 237 8.87 -11.30 -8.92
N LEU A 238 9.22 -12.35 -9.68
CA LEU A 238 10.60 -12.88 -9.71
C LEU A 238 11.58 -11.86 -10.30
N VAL A 239 11.23 -11.21 -11.42
CA VAL A 239 12.07 -10.16 -12.04
C VAL A 239 12.24 -8.98 -11.08
N SER A 240 11.16 -8.57 -10.41
CA SER A 240 11.20 -7.53 -9.40
C SER A 240 12.16 -7.87 -8.25
N LEU A 241 12.06 -9.08 -7.69
CA LEU A 241 12.93 -9.51 -6.58
C LEU A 241 14.42 -9.53 -6.98
N ILE A 242 14.75 -10.03 -8.17
CA ILE A 242 16.14 -10.02 -8.67
C ILE A 242 16.64 -8.58 -8.80
N GLY A 243 15.82 -7.71 -9.41
CA GLY A 243 16.18 -6.29 -9.56
C GLY A 243 16.35 -5.55 -8.23
N ILE A 244 15.49 -5.86 -7.23
CA ILE A 244 15.61 -5.32 -5.87
C ILE A 244 16.93 -5.74 -5.23
N ILE A 245 17.32 -7.01 -5.32
CA ILE A 245 18.59 -7.51 -4.77
C ILE A 245 19.78 -6.77 -5.40
N ILE A 246 19.80 -6.65 -6.72
CA ILE A 246 20.87 -5.91 -7.43
C ILE A 246 20.91 -4.45 -6.98
N SER A 247 19.76 -3.81 -6.85
CA SER A 247 19.68 -2.40 -6.44
C SER A 247 20.13 -2.18 -5.00
N LEU A 248 19.80 -3.10 -4.08
CA LEU A 248 20.25 -3.03 -2.69
C LEU A 248 21.76 -3.25 -2.56
N LEU A 249 22.35 -4.15 -3.37
CA LEU A 249 23.80 -4.32 -3.44
C LEU A 249 24.48 -3.05 -3.94
N LEU A 250 23.93 -2.39 -4.97
CA LEU A 250 24.43 -1.12 -5.46
C LEU A 250 24.35 -0.01 -4.40
N LEU A 251 23.25 0.04 -3.64
CA LEU A 251 23.10 0.96 -2.51
C LEU A 251 24.17 0.72 -1.44
N GLY A 252 24.42 -0.53 -1.08
CA GLY A 252 25.46 -0.88 -0.11
C GLY A 252 26.85 -0.44 -0.56
N ILE A 253 27.20 -0.63 -1.83
CA ILE A 253 28.45 -0.15 -2.42
C ILE A 253 28.47 1.39 -2.39
N GLY A 254 27.36 2.05 -2.75
CA GLY A 254 27.25 3.50 -2.72
C GLY A 254 27.58 4.09 -1.35
N PHE A 255 27.04 3.51 -0.26
CA PHE A 255 27.34 3.96 1.10
C PHE A 255 28.82 3.77 1.49
N GLN A 256 29.43 2.64 1.14
CA GLN A 256 30.85 2.40 1.41
C GLN A 256 31.78 3.39 0.68
N THR A 257 31.42 3.81 -0.53
CA THR A 257 32.23 4.75 -1.31
C THR A 257 32.04 6.21 -0.87
N THR A 258 30.91 6.55 -0.27
CA THR A 258 30.61 7.90 0.24
C THR A 258 31.54 8.30 1.41
N ASP A 259 32.04 7.35 2.19
CA ASP A 259 33.03 7.59 3.25
C ASP A 259 34.40 8.00 2.70
N ILE A 260 34.71 7.67 1.44
CA ILE A 260 36.01 7.91 0.80
C ILE A 260 36.03 9.25 0.02
N ASP A 261 34.93 9.60 -0.65
CA ASP A 261 34.83 10.79 -1.50
C ASP A 261 33.47 11.48 -1.36
N LYS A 262 33.43 12.60 -0.62
CA LYS A 262 32.19 13.31 -0.19
C LYS A 262 31.52 14.17 -1.29
N GLY A 263 31.54 13.79 -2.53
CA GLY A 263 30.92 14.60 -3.59
C GLY A 263 30.13 13.78 -4.61
N ASP A 264 30.86 13.05 -5.44
CA ASP A 264 30.23 12.32 -6.56
C ASP A 264 29.57 11.02 -6.13
N SER A 265 30.02 10.42 -5.03
CA SER A 265 29.51 9.14 -4.50
C SER A 265 28.07 9.23 -3.98
N SER A 266 27.61 10.39 -3.52
CA SER A 266 26.22 10.61 -3.04
C SER A 266 25.19 10.34 -4.13
N TRP A 267 25.52 10.61 -5.40
CA TRP A 267 24.62 10.33 -6.52
C TRP A 267 24.46 8.85 -6.83
N ILE A 268 25.43 8.01 -6.46
CA ILE A 268 25.30 6.54 -6.59
C ILE A 268 24.16 6.04 -5.72
N VAL A 269 23.99 6.59 -4.52
CA VAL A 269 22.88 6.27 -3.64
C VAL A 269 21.54 6.68 -4.26
N VAL A 270 21.44 7.87 -4.85
CA VAL A 270 20.22 8.31 -5.55
C VAL A 270 19.88 7.38 -6.72
N ILE A 271 20.87 7.02 -7.53
CA ILE A 271 20.69 6.10 -8.66
C ILE A 271 20.25 4.72 -8.14
N GLY A 272 20.86 4.23 -7.06
CA GLY A 272 20.47 2.97 -6.42
C GLY A 272 19.04 2.98 -5.93
N LEU A 273 18.58 4.08 -5.30
CA LEU A 273 17.19 4.25 -4.88
C LEU A 273 16.22 4.27 -6.07
N CYS A 274 16.56 4.99 -7.13
CA CYS A 274 15.74 5.03 -8.35
C CYS A 274 15.66 3.65 -9.03
N LEU A 275 16.78 2.93 -9.09
CA LEU A 275 16.83 1.58 -9.65
C LEU A 275 16.03 0.60 -8.80
N TYR A 276 16.13 0.69 -7.47
CA TYR A 276 15.30 -0.08 -6.55
C TYR A 276 13.80 0.12 -6.83
N LEU A 277 13.36 1.36 -6.96
CA LEU A 277 11.96 1.68 -7.23
C LEU A 277 11.52 1.25 -8.64
N PHE A 278 12.42 1.36 -9.62
CA PHE A 278 12.14 0.89 -10.98
C PHE A 278 11.79 -0.62 -11.01
N PHE A 279 12.47 -1.43 -10.23
CA PHE A 279 12.17 -2.86 -10.13
C PHE A 279 11.04 -3.16 -9.13
N PHE A 280 10.94 -2.43 -8.04
CA PHE A 280 9.92 -2.66 -7.01
C PHE A 280 8.51 -2.29 -7.49
N ALA A 281 8.34 -1.11 -8.08
CA ALA A 281 7.04 -0.53 -8.38
C ALA A 281 6.17 -1.36 -9.33
N PRO A 282 6.68 -1.97 -10.43
CA PRO A 282 5.83 -2.78 -11.30
C PRO A 282 5.56 -4.19 -10.77
N GLY A 283 6.42 -4.75 -9.91
CA GLY A 283 6.31 -6.12 -9.42
C GLY A 283 5.86 -6.21 -7.97
N MET A 284 6.77 -6.06 -7.02
CA MET A 284 6.49 -6.22 -5.59
C MET A 284 5.51 -5.15 -5.04
N GLY A 285 5.30 -4.03 -5.71
CA GLY A 285 4.31 -3.03 -5.33
C GLY A 285 2.88 -3.58 -5.41
N PRO A 286 2.32 -3.76 -6.61
CA PRO A 286 0.92 -4.17 -6.78
C PRO A 286 0.68 -5.68 -6.65
N MET A 287 1.66 -6.53 -6.98
CA MET A 287 1.43 -7.97 -7.12
C MET A 287 1.00 -8.69 -5.83
N PRO A 288 1.58 -8.43 -4.65
CA PRO A 288 1.10 -9.04 -3.41
C PRO A 288 -0.39 -8.77 -3.14
N TRP A 289 -0.87 -7.57 -3.44
CA TRP A 289 -2.27 -7.19 -3.29
C TRP A 289 -3.17 -7.86 -4.33
N THR A 290 -2.75 -7.87 -5.59
CA THR A 290 -3.47 -8.51 -6.69
C THR A 290 -3.59 -10.01 -6.47
N ILE A 291 -2.49 -10.70 -6.17
CA ILE A 291 -2.48 -12.13 -5.90
C ILE A 291 -3.40 -12.45 -4.71
N ASN A 292 -3.32 -11.70 -3.61
CA ASN A 292 -4.20 -11.88 -2.47
C ASN A 292 -5.69 -11.73 -2.80
N SER A 293 -6.04 -10.84 -3.73
CA SER A 293 -7.43 -10.68 -4.17
C SER A 293 -7.93 -11.85 -5.01
N GLU A 294 -7.02 -12.62 -5.62
CA GLU A 294 -7.33 -13.70 -6.58
C GLU A 294 -7.29 -15.10 -5.96
N ILE A 295 -6.33 -15.37 -5.04
CA ILE A 295 -6.04 -16.74 -4.55
C ILE A 295 -7.02 -17.27 -3.52
N HIS A 296 -7.73 -16.40 -2.82
CA HIS A 296 -8.59 -16.81 -1.72
C HIS A 296 -9.96 -17.33 -2.22
N PRO A 297 -10.46 -18.45 -1.65
CA PRO A 297 -11.82 -18.92 -1.91
C PRO A 297 -12.86 -17.85 -1.55
N ASN A 298 -13.96 -17.81 -2.30
CA ASN A 298 -15.00 -16.79 -2.14
C ASN A 298 -15.55 -16.68 -0.71
N TRP A 299 -15.77 -17.83 -0.04
CA TRP A 299 -16.32 -17.89 1.32
C TRP A 299 -15.37 -17.33 2.40
N SER A 300 -14.06 -17.33 2.17
CA SER A 300 -13.06 -16.88 3.16
C SER A 300 -12.32 -15.61 2.73
N ARG A 301 -12.60 -15.07 1.53
CA ARG A 301 -11.84 -13.99 0.92
C ARG A 301 -11.71 -12.76 1.82
N SER A 302 -12.82 -12.25 2.35
CA SER A 302 -12.83 -11.05 3.19
C SER A 302 -11.99 -11.24 4.45
N PHE A 303 -12.14 -12.40 5.10
CA PHE A 303 -11.40 -12.72 6.32
C PHE A 303 -9.91 -12.96 6.05
N SER A 304 -9.57 -13.70 5.00
CA SER A 304 -8.19 -13.94 4.60
C SER A 304 -7.48 -12.64 4.21
N GLN A 305 -8.18 -11.75 3.51
CA GLN A 305 -7.62 -10.45 3.13
C GLN A 305 -7.38 -9.55 4.35
N SER A 306 -8.24 -9.61 5.36
CA SER A 306 -8.01 -8.90 6.62
C SER A 306 -6.76 -9.40 7.34
N ILE A 307 -6.54 -10.73 7.41
CA ILE A 307 -5.33 -11.32 8.01
C ILE A 307 -4.07 -10.92 7.24
N THR A 308 -4.07 -11.05 5.92
CA THR A 308 -2.91 -10.71 5.09
C THR A 308 -2.56 -9.23 5.15
N THR A 309 -3.57 -8.35 5.17
CA THR A 309 -3.37 -6.90 5.36
C THR A 309 -2.85 -6.59 6.77
N SER A 310 -3.36 -7.26 7.81
CA SER A 310 -2.84 -7.12 9.17
C SER A 310 -1.39 -7.56 9.27
N THR A 311 -1.02 -8.64 8.59
CA THR A 311 0.38 -9.10 8.46
C THR A 311 1.25 -8.03 7.81
N ASN A 312 0.79 -7.41 6.72
CA ASN A 312 1.49 -6.31 6.05
C ASN A 312 1.80 -5.17 7.02
N TRP A 313 0.79 -4.66 7.73
CA TRP A 313 0.95 -3.55 8.66
C TRP A 313 1.78 -3.91 9.90
N ALA A 314 1.69 -5.14 10.40
CA ALA A 314 2.53 -5.60 11.51
C ALA A 314 4.01 -5.61 11.13
N PHE A 315 4.35 -6.13 9.95
CA PHE A 315 5.74 -6.10 9.45
C PHE A 315 6.20 -4.69 9.08
N ASN A 316 5.30 -3.84 8.54
CA ASN A 316 5.60 -2.43 8.33
C ASN A 316 6.00 -1.74 9.63
N LEU A 317 5.21 -1.91 10.69
CA LEU A 317 5.49 -1.35 12.01
C LEU A 317 6.84 -1.85 12.54
N LEU A 318 7.07 -3.16 12.52
CA LEU A 318 8.30 -3.78 13.00
C LEU A 318 9.53 -3.21 12.29
N ILE A 319 9.52 -3.20 10.96
CA ILE A 319 10.65 -2.72 10.16
C ILE A 319 10.85 -1.21 10.35
N SER A 320 9.78 -0.42 10.36
CA SER A 320 9.90 1.04 10.55
C SER A 320 10.42 1.43 11.93
N MET A 321 10.07 0.68 12.98
CA MET A 321 10.58 0.93 14.34
C MET A 321 12.03 0.49 14.53
N THR A 322 12.44 -0.58 13.86
CA THR A 322 13.80 -1.13 14.03
C THR A 322 14.84 -0.46 13.14
N PHE A 323 14.43 0.18 12.05
CA PHE A 323 15.36 0.72 11.06
C PHE A 323 16.34 1.74 11.64
N LEU A 324 15.87 2.76 12.35
CA LEU A 324 16.74 3.80 12.92
C LEU A 324 17.71 3.23 13.96
N SER A 325 17.22 2.37 14.86
CA SER A 325 18.07 1.72 15.87
C SER A 325 19.12 0.80 15.22
N LEU A 326 18.77 0.09 14.15
CA LEU A 326 19.74 -0.71 13.40
C LEU A 326 20.79 0.17 12.70
N THR A 327 20.37 1.30 12.15
CA THR A 327 21.27 2.24 11.48
C THR A 327 22.29 2.80 12.48
N GLU A 328 21.86 3.20 13.68
CA GLU A 328 22.74 3.69 14.73
C GLU A 328 23.79 2.63 15.14
N VAL A 329 23.34 1.40 15.45
CA VAL A 329 24.23 0.30 15.86
C VAL A 329 25.24 -0.07 14.76
N ILE A 330 24.81 -0.10 13.48
CA ILE A 330 25.70 -0.44 12.38
C ILE A 330 26.72 0.70 12.17
N THR A 331 26.30 1.97 12.24
CA THR A 331 27.19 3.10 12.05
C THR A 331 28.24 3.20 13.16
N GLU A 332 27.85 2.92 14.42
CA GLU A 332 28.79 2.88 15.55
C GLU A 332 29.81 1.72 15.46
N GLN A 333 29.48 0.61 14.79
CA GLN A 333 30.40 -0.52 14.60
C GLN A 333 31.38 -0.34 13.44
N VAL A 334 31.09 0.56 12.51
CA VAL A 334 31.91 0.81 11.32
C VAL A 334 32.80 2.04 11.51
N SER A 335 32.48 2.93 12.45
CA SER A 335 33.31 4.07 12.85
C SER A 335 34.38 3.65 13.88
#